data_e61f59d655a0d8738444500240af2de0
#
_entry.id   e61f59d655a0d8738444500240af2de0
#
_cell.length_a   1.000
_cell.length_b   1.000
_cell.length_c   1.000
_cell.angle_alpha   90.00
_cell.angle_beta   90.00
_cell.angle_gamma   90.00
#
_symmetry.space_group_name_H-M   'P 1'
#
loop_
_entity.id
_entity.type
_entity.pdbx_description
1 polymer ?
#
loop_
_entity_poly.entity_id
_entity_poly.type
_entity_poly.pdbx_seq_one_letter_code
_entity_poly.pdbx_strand_id
1 'polypeptide(L)'
;MASLACNIPTFFVIVSILFSSINANSAQPPTRICPHFDCGNGITIRYPFWLQALQLEHCGYEGLNLSCHAQIPILNLSSDLYQVRSINYLENSLIVSHTELTETNNCPKIHHDFTLTLTNSYLFNFTSGNKLLRFFYNCTLYPPSLPDIACLQSGAKRSFVFTIGAIPEFDWHGYCESTVSVPVLEKALDDKELLVSSINKALPEGFKLTWRTPSGSCQFCEAFNSNGFCGYTNSSSTENFFCICPDGRHSISCPQDVFVSASFELNSVGSGAIVLAGLMIVATVFYFVQKKKNSLYKPVSRK
;
A
#
# COMPACT_ATOMS: atom_id res chain seq x y z
N MET A 1 -0.78 59.57 -47.65
CA MET A 1 -0.64 58.13 -48.00
C MET A 1 0.19 57.49 -46.90
N ALA A 2 -0.49 56.91 -45.89
CA ALA A 2 0.16 56.29 -44.76
C ALA A 2 0.45 54.83 -45.13
N SER A 3 1.75 54.50 -45.18
CA SER A 3 2.25 53.15 -45.41
C SER A 3 2.00 52.31 -44.15
N LEU A 4 1.04 51.39 -44.18
CA LEU A 4 0.93 50.31 -43.18
C LEU A 4 2.02 49.27 -43.45
N ALA A 5 3.21 49.49 -42.87
CA ALA A 5 4.21 48.45 -42.76
C ALA A 5 3.73 47.46 -41.66
N CYS A 6 3.05 46.40 -42.09
CA CYS A 6 2.70 45.30 -41.21
C CYS A 6 3.99 44.57 -40.81
N ASN A 7 4.44 44.81 -39.58
CA ASN A 7 5.65 44.19 -39.02
C ASN A 7 5.43 42.69 -38.85
N ILE A 8 5.94 41.90 -39.77
CA ILE A 8 5.96 40.42 -39.73
C ILE A 8 6.44 39.86 -38.36
N PRO A 9 7.44 40.47 -37.68
CA PRO A 9 7.87 39.97 -36.37
C PRO A 9 6.81 40.07 -35.26
N THR A 10 5.96 41.11 -35.28
CA THR A 10 4.90 41.27 -34.28
C THR A 10 3.79 40.18 -34.38
N PHE A 11 3.50 39.72 -35.59
CA PHE A 11 2.52 38.66 -35.81
C PHE A 11 3.03 37.31 -35.28
N PHE A 12 4.33 36.99 -35.48
CA PHE A 12 4.92 35.77 -34.92
C PHE A 12 4.99 35.79 -33.40
N VAL A 13 5.24 36.92 -32.77
CA VAL A 13 5.26 37.07 -31.32
C VAL A 13 3.85 36.85 -30.74
N ILE A 14 2.82 37.42 -31.36
CA ILE A 14 1.42 37.22 -30.90
C ILE A 14 0.98 35.76 -31.08
N VAL A 15 1.33 35.12 -32.19
CA VAL A 15 1.01 33.70 -32.40
C VAL A 15 1.77 32.80 -31.40
N SER A 16 3.03 33.10 -31.10
CA SER A 16 3.81 32.37 -30.08
C SER A 16 3.22 32.53 -28.67
N ILE A 17 2.74 33.73 -28.32
CA ILE A 17 2.11 33.98 -27.03
C ILE A 17 0.78 33.24 -26.94
N LEU A 18 -0.02 33.17 -28.00
CA LEU A 18 -1.28 32.43 -28.05
C LEU A 18 -1.04 30.90 -27.96
N PHE A 19 0.00 30.39 -28.63
CA PHE A 19 0.39 28.99 -28.50
C PHE A 19 0.93 28.62 -27.10
N SER A 20 1.67 29.53 -26.46
CA SER A 20 2.13 29.33 -25.08
C SER A 20 0.97 29.33 -24.06
N SER A 21 -0.09 30.07 -24.33
CA SER A 21 -1.27 30.13 -23.45
C SER A 21 -2.15 28.88 -23.53
N ILE A 22 -2.05 28.11 -24.62
CA ILE A 22 -2.85 26.87 -24.78
C ILE A 22 -2.22 25.69 -24.02
N ASN A 23 -0.91 25.72 -23.73
CA ASN A 23 -0.21 24.67 -23.00
C ASN A 23 -0.21 24.86 -21.47
N ALA A 24 -0.88 25.88 -20.93
CA ALA A 24 -0.91 26.18 -19.49
C ALA A 24 -2.09 25.53 -18.74
N ASN A 25 -2.87 24.65 -19.38
CA ASN A 25 -3.96 23.95 -18.72
C ASN A 25 -3.72 22.44 -18.68
N SER A 26 -3.25 22.02 -17.59
CA SER A 26 -3.56 20.93 -16.66
C SER A 26 -2.31 20.27 -16.10
N ALA A 27 -1.54 21.01 -15.34
CA ALA A 27 -0.90 20.37 -14.22
C ALA A 27 -1.98 20.25 -13.13
N GLN A 28 -2.92 19.32 -13.29
CA GLN A 28 -3.62 18.81 -12.11
C GLN A 28 -2.53 18.37 -11.12
N PRO A 29 -2.64 18.80 -9.83
CA PRO A 29 -1.73 18.29 -8.82
C PRO A 29 -1.77 16.76 -8.91
N PRO A 30 -0.63 16.08 -8.79
CA PRO A 30 -0.60 14.63 -8.88
C PRO A 30 -1.69 14.11 -7.95
N THR A 31 -2.68 13.45 -8.52
CA THR A 31 -3.69 12.72 -7.76
C THR A 31 -2.90 11.93 -6.74
N ARG A 32 -3.18 12.16 -5.46
CA ARG A 32 -2.48 11.50 -4.36
C ARG A 32 -2.80 10.01 -4.45
N ILE A 33 -2.01 9.32 -5.25
CA ILE A 33 -2.16 7.91 -5.57
C ILE A 33 -1.69 7.13 -4.35
N CYS A 34 -2.37 6.03 -4.02
CA CYS A 34 -1.98 5.09 -2.98
C CYS A 34 -1.24 3.89 -3.60
N PRO A 35 0.02 4.02 -4.00
CA PRO A 35 0.74 2.93 -4.66
C PRO A 35 0.96 1.78 -3.69
N HIS A 36 1.13 0.59 -4.24
CA HIS A 36 1.59 -0.56 -3.47
C HIS A 36 3.06 -0.37 -3.10
N PHE A 37 3.44 -0.81 -1.92
CA PHE A 37 4.79 -0.70 -1.40
C PHE A 37 5.35 -2.07 -1.02
N ASP A 38 6.67 -2.14 -0.96
CA ASP A 38 7.43 -3.25 -0.42
C ASP A 38 8.57 -2.66 0.43
N CYS A 39 8.76 -3.17 1.63
CA CYS A 39 9.89 -2.74 2.48
C CYS A 39 11.25 -3.22 1.96
N GLY A 40 11.27 -4.11 0.97
CA GLY A 40 12.48 -4.70 0.38
C GLY A 40 12.63 -6.21 0.61
N ASN A 41 11.60 -6.86 1.18
CA ASN A 41 11.60 -8.30 1.44
C ASN A 41 10.62 -9.09 0.56
N GLY A 42 10.01 -8.46 -0.45
CA GLY A 42 9.06 -9.09 -1.37
C GLY A 42 7.61 -9.14 -0.86
N ILE A 43 7.31 -8.56 0.32
CA ILE A 43 5.93 -8.50 0.84
C ILE A 43 5.26 -7.25 0.30
N THR A 44 4.30 -7.43 -0.60
CA THR A 44 3.49 -6.33 -1.14
C THR A 44 2.54 -5.80 -0.08
N ILE A 45 2.67 -4.51 0.23
CA ILE A 45 1.81 -3.77 1.16
C ILE A 45 0.85 -2.92 0.34
N ARG A 46 -0.44 -3.17 0.51
CA ARG A 46 -1.54 -2.44 -0.12
C ARG A 46 -2.74 -2.40 0.83
N TYR A 47 -3.76 -1.65 0.47
CA TYR A 47 -4.99 -1.57 1.27
C TYR A 47 -5.46 -2.97 1.73
N PRO A 48 -5.86 -3.15 2.99
CA PRO A 48 -6.10 -2.12 4.00
C PRO A 48 -4.86 -1.70 4.79
N PHE A 49 -3.70 -2.30 4.53
CA PHE A 49 -2.44 -1.90 5.15
C PHE A 49 -1.83 -0.70 4.42
N TRP A 50 -1.09 0.12 5.14
CA TRP A 50 -0.39 1.28 4.60
C TRP A 50 0.89 1.57 5.39
N LEU A 51 1.84 2.29 4.77
CA LEU A 51 3.12 2.64 5.39
C LEU A 51 3.07 4.07 5.92
N GLN A 52 3.09 4.20 7.23
CA GLN A 52 2.91 5.47 7.95
C GLN A 52 3.89 6.57 7.51
N ALA A 53 5.14 6.24 7.17
CA ALA A 53 6.14 7.22 6.78
C ALA A 53 6.13 7.58 5.29
N LEU A 54 5.51 6.76 4.44
CA LEU A 54 5.61 6.85 2.98
C LEU A 54 4.28 7.13 2.29
N GLN A 55 3.18 6.81 2.93
CA GLN A 55 1.83 6.97 2.38
C GLN A 55 1.01 7.93 3.24
N LEU A 56 -0.06 8.44 2.65
CA LEU A 56 -1.04 9.26 3.37
C LEU A 56 -2.00 8.35 4.12
N GLU A 57 -2.51 8.81 5.25
CA GLU A 57 -3.42 8.06 6.12
C GLU A 57 -4.64 7.48 5.38
N HIS A 58 -5.14 8.18 4.37
CA HIS A 58 -6.27 7.71 3.59
C HIS A 58 -5.94 6.53 2.65
N CYS A 59 -4.66 6.15 2.51
CA CYS A 59 -4.24 4.99 1.69
C CYS A 59 -4.45 3.65 2.38
N GLY A 60 -4.90 3.63 3.63
CA GLY A 60 -5.18 2.42 4.37
C GLY A 60 -6.21 2.62 5.46
N TYR A 61 -6.49 1.56 6.19
CA TYR A 61 -7.43 1.57 7.29
C TYR A 61 -6.74 2.01 8.57
N GLU A 62 -7.43 2.81 9.39
CA GLU A 62 -6.92 3.24 10.69
C GLU A 62 -6.58 2.04 11.57
N GLY A 63 -5.38 2.05 12.18
CA GLY A 63 -4.89 0.94 13.01
C GLY A 63 -4.25 -0.21 12.23
N LEU A 64 -4.21 -0.17 10.89
CA LEU A 64 -3.50 -1.14 10.05
C LEU A 64 -2.23 -0.54 9.41
N ASN A 65 -1.68 0.47 10.03
CA ASN A 65 -0.41 1.06 9.62
C ASN A 65 0.76 0.13 9.94
N LEU A 66 1.66 0.04 8.98
CA LEU A 66 2.94 -0.66 9.11
C LEU A 66 4.08 0.34 9.07
N SER A 67 5.23 -0.08 9.57
CA SER A 67 6.51 0.63 9.38
C SER A 67 7.53 -0.33 8.78
N CYS A 68 8.49 0.19 8.01
CA CYS A 68 9.61 -0.60 7.50
C CYS A 68 10.80 -0.47 8.45
N HIS A 69 11.33 -1.58 8.93
CA HIS A 69 12.56 -1.61 9.71
C HIS A 69 13.49 -2.68 9.13
N ALA A 70 14.69 -2.30 8.72
CA ALA A 70 15.67 -3.21 8.09
C ALA A 70 15.06 -4.07 6.97
N GLN A 71 14.28 -3.45 6.06
CA GLN A 71 13.59 -4.10 4.94
C GLN A 71 12.45 -5.06 5.35
N ILE A 72 12.03 -5.04 6.61
CA ILE A 72 10.95 -5.90 7.10
C ILE A 72 9.77 -5.01 7.52
N PRO A 73 8.53 -5.33 7.10
CA PRO A 73 7.35 -4.64 7.59
C PRO A 73 7.07 -5.02 9.05
N ILE A 74 6.86 -4.00 9.87
CA ILE A 74 6.59 -4.12 11.30
C ILE A 74 5.16 -3.66 11.59
N LEU A 75 4.41 -4.48 12.28
CA LEU A 75 3.10 -4.19 12.82
C LEU A 75 3.19 -3.93 14.33
N ASN A 76 2.62 -2.83 14.78
CA ASN A 76 2.51 -2.54 16.21
C ASN A 76 1.16 -3.04 16.73
N LEU A 77 1.18 -3.98 17.67
CA LEU A 77 -0.01 -4.50 18.35
C LEU A 77 0.18 -4.38 19.86
N SER A 78 -0.70 -3.65 20.52
CA SER A 78 -0.73 -3.57 22.00
C SER A 78 0.61 -3.14 22.63
N SER A 79 1.36 -2.27 21.96
CA SER A 79 2.70 -1.79 22.33
C SER A 79 3.85 -2.76 22.03
N ASP A 80 3.57 -3.94 21.51
CA ASP A 80 4.58 -4.88 21.06
C ASP A 80 4.77 -4.80 19.55
N LEU A 81 5.99 -5.04 19.11
CA LEU A 81 6.37 -5.00 17.70
C LEU A 81 6.44 -6.41 17.11
N TYR A 82 5.76 -6.59 16.00
CA TYR A 82 5.71 -7.85 15.28
C TYR A 82 6.23 -7.68 13.85
N GLN A 83 7.12 -8.56 13.44
CA GLN A 83 7.52 -8.68 12.03
C GLN A 83 6.38 -9.31 11.25
N VAL A 84 5.99 -8.68 10.14
CA VAL A 84 5.07 -9.30 9.19
C VAL A 84 5.85 -10.26 8.30
N ARG A 85 5.52 -11.54 8.37
CA ARG A 85 6.17 -12.63 7.61
C ARG A 85 5.50 -12.86 6.26
N SER A 86 4.19 -12.68 6.20
CA SER A 86 3.41 -12.77 4.96
C SER A 86 2.05 -12.09 5.12
N ILE A 87 1.48 -11.63 4.00
CA ILE A 87 0.12 -11.08 3.93
C ILE A 87 -0.62 -11.86 2.83
N ASN A 88 -1.78 -12.43 3.18
CA ASN A 88 -2.68 -13.07 2.23
C ASN A 88 -3.97 -12.25 2.12
N TYR A 89 -4.07 -11.48 1.06
CA TYR A 89 -5.21 -10.60 0.80
C TYR A 89 -6.48 -11.34 0.39
N LEU A 90 -6.37 -12.57 -0.12
CA LEU A 90 -7.53 -13.40 -0.48
C LEU A 90 -8.24 -13.94 0.74
N GLU A 91 -7.46 -14.31 1.76
CA GLU A 91 -7.97 -14.86 3.01
C GLU A 91 -8.13 -13.80 4.11
N ASN A 92 -7.81 -12.54 3.83
CA ASN A 92 -7.71 -11.48 4.82
C ASN A 92 -6.90 -11.92 6.05
N SER A 93 -5.70 -12.45 5.80
CA SER A 93 -4.86 -13.01 6.86
C SER A 93 -3.39 -12.63 6.71
N LEU A 94 -2.71 -12.52 7.84
CA LEU A 94 -1.27 -12.27 7.90
C LEU A 94 -0.62 -13.21 8.91
N ILE A 95 0.65 -13.51 8.67
CA ILE A 95 1.50 -14.20 9.63
C ILE A 95 2.46 -13.18 10.22
N VAL A 96 2.52 -13.15 11.54
CA VAL A 96 3.40 -12.26 12.29
C VAL A 96 4.23 -13.04 13.30
N SER A 97 5.44 -12.56 13.60
CA SER A 97 6.31 -13.09 14.64
C SER A 97 6.87 -11.96 15.50
N HIS A 98 7.23 -12.25 16.74
CA HIS A 98 7.86 -11.25 17.61
C HIS A 98 9.18 -10.76 17.01
N THR A 99 9.44 -9.45 17.08
CA THR A 99 10.70 -8.86 16.57
C THR A 99 11.92 -9.31 17.35
N GLU A 100 11.75 -9.72 18.62
CA GLU A 100 12.83 -10.22 19.48
C GLU A 100 13.31 -11.64 19.11
N LEU A 101 12.51 -12.35 18.31
CA LEU A 101 12.79 -13.71 17.86
C LEU A 101 13.54 -13.68 16.54
N THR A 102 14.84 -13.45 16.58
CA THR A 102 15.69 -13.63 15.41
C THR A 102 16.04 -15.10 15.22
N GLU A 103 16.15 -15.54 13.97
CA GLU A 103 16.51 -16.93 13.60
C GLU A 103 17.88 -17.38 14.19
N THR A 104 18.67 -16.43 14.67
CA THR A 104 19.98 -16.67 15.29
C THR A 104 19.92 -16.99 16.78
N ASN A 105 18.76 -16.79 17.43
CA ASN A 105 18.60 -17.09 18.86
C ASN A 105 18.29 -18.57 19.06
N ASN A 106 19.30 -19.36 19.36
CA ASN A 106 19.12 -20.78 19.73
C ASN A 106 18.28 -21.00 21.01
N CYS A 107 17.90 -19.92 21.69
CA CYS A 107 17.12 -19.97 22.92
C CYS A 107 16.11 -18.81 22.95
N PRO A 108 14.98 -18.94 22.25
CA PRO A 108 13.97 -17.89 22.22
C PRO A 108 13.31 -17.74 23.60
N LYS A 109 13.39 -16.54 24.15
CA LYS A 109 12.68 -16.15 25.38
C LYS A 109 11.70 -15.03 25.05
N ILE A 110 10.44 -15.22 25.41
CA ILE A 110 9.40 -14.24 25.23
C ILE A 110 9.04 -13.64 26.59
N HIS A 111 8.91 -12.32 26.64
CA HIS A 111 8.76 -11.60 27.88
C HIS A 111 7.32 -11.19 28.20
N HIS A 112 6.46 -11.14 27.19
CA HIS A 112 5.09 -10.63 27.30
C HIS A 112 4.07 -11.60 26.72
N ASP A 113 2.90 -11.68 27.36
CA ASP A 113 1.74 -12.38 26.80
C ASP A 113 1.31 -11.73 25.49
N PHE A 114 1.00 -12.54 24.50
CA PHE A 114 0.29 -12.01 23.35
C PHE A 114 -1.18 -11.81 23.72
N THR A 115 -1.62 -10.57 23.76
CA THR A 115 -3.02 -10.23 23.99
C THR A 115 -3.49 -9.23 22.93
N LEU A 116 -4.65 -9.48 22.33
CA LEU A 116 -5.34 -8.46 21.55
C LEU A 116 -6.04 -7.53 22.55
N THR A 117 -5.57 -6.30 22.67
CA THR A 117 -6.23 -5.28 23.47
C THR A 117 -7.58 -4.92 22.87
N LEU A 118 -8.43 -4.23 23.64
CA LEU A 118 -9.73 -3.75 23.15
C LEU A 118 -9.60 -2.89 21.88
N THR A 119 -8.49 -2.14 21.74
CA THR A 119 -8.19 -1.33 20.55
C THR A 119 -7.86 -2.14 19.31
N ASN A 120 -7.34 -3.37 19.45
CA ASN A 120 -6.92 -4.19 18.31
C ASN A 120 -7.86 -5.37 18.08
N SER A 121 -8.69 -5.74 19.06
CA SER A 121 -9.59 -6.89 18.96
C SER A 121 -10.74 -6.70 17.97
N TYR A 122 -11.07 -5.46 17.60
CA TYR A 122 -12.04 -5.20 16.54
C TYR A 122 -11.43 -5.36 15.15
N LEU A 123 -10.11 -5.14 15.01
CA LEU A 123 -9.39 -5.26 13.73
C LEU A 123 -8.88 -6.68 13.46
N PHE A 124 -8.42 -7.36 14.50
CA PHE A 124 -7.76 -8.66 14.36
C PHE A 124 -8.45 -9.77 15.15
N ASN A 125 -8.39 -10.97 14.60
CA ASN A 125 -8.81 -12.18 15.29
C ASN A 125 -7.75 -13.26 15.16
N PHE A 126 -7.71 -14.13 16.17
CA PHE A 126 -6.99 -15.39 16.08
C PHE A 126 -7.68 -16.35 15.11
N THR A 127 -6.88 -17.20 14.47
CA THR A 127 -7.37 -18.29 13.63
C THR A 127 -7.28 -19.63 14.35
N SER A 128 -8.10 -20.57 13.94
CA SER A 128 -8.07 -21.96 14.45
C SER A 128 -6.78 -22.71 14.09
N GLY A 129 -5.99 -22.19 13.14
CA GLY A 129 -4.69 -22.77 12.78
C GLY A 129 -3.54 -22.39 13.71
N ASN A 130 -3.81 -21.71 14.82
CA ASN A 130 -2.84 -21.43 15.86
C ASN A 130 -3.04 -22.36 17.06
N LYS A 131 -1.93 -22.73 17.70
CA LYS A 131 -1.89 -23.32 19.04
C LYS A 131 -1.36 -22.29 20.04
N LEU A 132 -1.94 -22.25 21.21
CA LEU A 132 -1.49 -21.39 22.29
C LEU A 132 -0.55 -22.18 23.19
N LEU A 133 0.69 -21.71 23.28
CA LEU A 133 1.70 -22.25 24.17
C LEU A 133 1.74 -21.44 25.45
N ARG A 134 1.99 -22.09 26.57
CA ARG A 134 2.25 -21.44 27.86
C ARG A 134 3.63 -21.82 28.35
N PHE A 135 4.43 -20.81 28.59
CA PHE A 135 5.77 -20.89 29.14
C PHE A 135 5.73 -20.61 30.63
N PHE A 136 6.50 -21.37 31.39
CA PHE A 136 6.75 -21.20 32.82
C PHE A 136 8.24 -21.03 32.99
N TYR A 137 8.67 -19.88 33.47
CA TYR A 137 10.09 -19.51 33.56
C TYR A 137 10.62 -19.62 34.99
N ASN A 138 11.86 -20.08 35.09
CA ASN A 138 12.63 -20.11 36.34
C ASN A 138 11.89 -20.78 37.50
N CYS A 139 11.32 -21.95 37.29
CA CYS A 139 10.63 -22.73 38.31
C CYS A 139 11.63 -23.34 39.28
N THR A 140 11.38 -23.15 40.56
CA THR A 140 12.22 -23.70 41.67
C THR A 140 11.81 -25.10 42.08
N LEU A 141 10.54 -25.45 41.88
CA LEU A 141 9.98 -26.81 42.09
C LEU A 141 9.16 -27.17 40.84
N TYR A 142 9.19 -28.42 40.46
CA TYR A 142 8.50 -28.96 39.30
C TYR A 142 8.33 -30.46 39.38
N PRO A 143 7.33 -31.08 38.74
CA PRO A 143 7.18 -32.52 38.65
C PRO A 143 8.41 -33.17 37.99
N PRO A 144 8.90 -34.30 38.53
CA PRO A 144 10.03 -35.00 37.95
C PRO A 144 9.68 -35.54 36.56
N SER A 145 10.68 -35.71 35.71
CA SER A 145 10.57 -36.30 34.36
C SER A 145 9.85 -35.45 33.32
N LEU A 146 9.56 -34.17 33.57
CA LEU A 146 9.08 -33.26 32.54
C LEU A 146 10.23 -32.73 31.71
N PRO A 147 10.08 -32.65 30.37
CA PRO A 147 11.09 -32.06 29.50
C PRO A 147 11.14 -30.55 29.73
N ASP A 148 12.30 -30.06 30.15
CA ASP A 148 12.57 -28.64 30.34
C ASP A 148 13.25 -28.01 29.11
N ILE A 149 13.18 -26.69 29.03
CA ILE A 149 13.87 -25.91 27.99
C ILE A 149 15.33 -25.73 28.42
N ALA A 150 16.19 -26.64 27.95
CA ALA A 150 17.59 -26.74 28.41
C ALA A 150 18.36 -25.41 28.31
N CYS A 151 18.17 -24.64 27.25
CA CYS A 151 18.85 -23.37 27.05
C CYS A 151 18.38 -22.23 27.98
N LEU A 152 17.25 -22.40 28.67
CA LEU A 152 16.71 -21.44 29.64
C LEU A 152 16.99 -21.88 31.10
N GLN A 153 17.89 -22.81 31.31
CA GLN A 153 18.26 -23.22 32.67
C GLN A 153 19.07 -22.10 33.37
N SER A 154 18.76 -21.84 34.63
CA SER A 154 19.48 -20.87 35.46
C SER A 154 19.78 -21.49 36.84
N GLY A 155 20.95 -22.03 37.00
CA GLY A 155 21.31 -22.81 38.20
C GLY A 155 20.42 -24.02 38.37
N ALA A 156 19.74 -24.14 39.53
CA ALA A 156 18.76 -25.19 39.81
C ALA A 156 17.38 -24.92 39.20
N LYS A 157 17.10 -23.70 38.73
CA LYS A 157 15.80 -23.35 38.17
C LYS A 157 15.65 -23.88 36.74
N ARG A 158 14.45 -24.31 36.39
CA ARG A 158 14.09 -24.86 35.08
C ARG A 158 12.93 -24.09 34.47
N SER A 159 12.86 -24.07 33.15
CA SER A 159 11.74 -23.47 32.41
C SER A 159 11.05 -24.53 31.57
N PHE A 160 9.75 -24.40 31.46
CA PHE A 160 8.88 -25.41 30.83
C PHE A 160 7.95 -24.73 29.82
N VAL A 161 7.49 -25.50 28.84
CA VAL A 161 6.47 -25.08 27.87
C VAL A 161 5.46 -26.20 27.66
N PHE A 162 4.19 -25.81 27.58
CA PHE A 162 3.08 -26.72 27.32
C PHE A 162 2.08 -26.09 26.36
N THR A 163 1.35 -26.90 25.63
CA THR A 163 0.13 -26.43 24.95
C THR A 163 -0.96 -26.19 25.98
N ILE A 164 -1.76 -25.13 25.81
CA ILE A 164 -2.92 -24.91 26.68
C ILE A 164 -3.88 -26.11 26.50
N GLY A 165 -4.27 -26.73 27.58
CA GLY A 165 -5.06 -27.98 27.61
C GLY A 165 -4.23 -29.25 27.86
N ALA A 166 -2.89 -29.16 27.78
CA ALA A 166 -1.98 -30.25 28.14
C ALA A 166 -1.02 -29.87 29.28
N ILE A 167 -1.34 -28.83 30.03
CA ILE A 167 -0.56 -28.39 31.17
C ILE A 167 -0.76 -29.40 32.32
N PRO A 168 0.31 -30.02 32.82
CA PRO A 168 0.19 -30.93 33.98
C PRO A 168 -0.37 -30.21 35.19
N GLU A 169 -1.17 -30.94 36.00
CA GLU A 169 -1.72 -30.39 37.23
C GLU A 169 -0.59 -30.18 38.25
N PHE A 170 -0.30 -28.94 38.54
CA PHE A 170 0.76 -28.50 39.44
C PHE A 170 0.60 -27.02 39.75
N ASP A 171 1.08 -26.56 40.92
CA ASP A 171 1.06 -25.12 41.27
C ASP A 171 2.20 -24.34 40.58
N TRP A 172 2.09 -24.23 39.26
CA TRP A 172 3.09 -23.52 38.44
C TRP A 172 3.26 -22.06 38.85
N HIS A 173 2.19 -21.41 39.28
CA HIS A 173 2.23 -19.99 39.65
C HIS A 173 2.93 -19.77 41.00
N GLY A 174 2.86 -20.73 41.90
CA GLY A 174 3.52 -20.67 43.21
C GLY A 174 5.05 -20.93 43.12
N TYR A 175 5.49 -21.68 42.12
CA TYR A 175 6.89 -22.10 42.01
C TYR A 175 7.68 -21.52 40.84
N CYS A 176 7.06 -20.86 39.90
CA CYS A 176 7.72 -20.21 38.76
C CYS A 176 7.70 -18.70 38.88
N GLU A 177 8.77 -18.03 38.43
CA GLU A 177 8.92 -16.56 38.52
C GLU A 177 7.98 -15.82 37.58
N SER A 178 7.74 -16.37 36.39
CA SER A 178 6.84 -15.77 35.41
C SER A 178 6.21 -16.79 34.50
N THR A 179 5.06 -16.42 33.95
CA THR A 179 4.30 -17.23 32.99
C THR A 179 3.97 -16.35 31.80
N VAL A 180 4.17 -16.89 30.58
CA VAL A 180 3.87 -16.18 29.34
C VAL A 180 3.11 -17.09 28.38
N SER A 181 2.08 -16.56 27.74
CA SER A 181 1.26 -17.27 26.75
C SER A 181 1.47 -16.68 25.35
N VAL A 182 1.80 -17.54 24.39
CA VAL A 182 2.14 -17.13 23.03
C VAL A 182 1.45 -18.04 22.02
N PRO A 183 0.79 -17.49 21.01
CA PRO A 183 0.30 -18.26 19.87
C PRO A 183 1.46 -18.64 18.95
N VAL A 184 1.37 -19.81 18.35
CA VAL A 184 2.24 -20.28 17.27
C VAL A 184 1.40 -20.95 16.20
N LEU A 185 1.91 -21.06 14.98
CA LEU A 185 1.28 -21.86 13.94
C LEU A 185 1.26 -23.34 14.36
N GLU A 186 0.10 -23.96 14.35
CA GLU A 186 -0.03 -25.39 14.67
C GLU A 186 0.85 -26.27 13.78
N LYS A 187 0.91 -25.96 12.48
CA LYS A 187 1.74 -26.68 11.51
C LYS A 187 3.25 -26.58 11.74
N ALA A 188 3.70 -25.60 12.56
CA ALA A 188 5.10 -25.43 12.90
C ALA A 188 5.54 -26.31 14.07
N LEU A 189 4.57 -26.90 14.77
CA LEU A 189 4.80 -27.90 15.83
C LEU A 189 4.85 -29.28 15.18
N ASP A 190 5.91 -30.03 15.44
CA ASP A 190 6.00 -31.40 14.96
C ASP A 190 5.36 -32.35 16.01
N ASP A 191 4.31 -33.08 15.63
CA ASP A 191 3.63 -34.02 16.50
C ASP A 191 4.50 -35.22 16.92
N LYS A 192 5.61 -35.43 16.19
CA LYS A 192 6.56 -36.54 16.45
C LYS A 192 7.71 -36.14 17.35
N GLU A 193 7.93 -34.83 17.53
CA GLU A 193 9.00 -34.30 18.37
C GLU A 193 8.44 -33.83 19.72
N LEU A 194 9.32 -33.81 20.72
CA LEU A 194 9.00 -33.13 21.97
C LEU A 194 8.78 -31.64 21.67
N LEU A 195 7.71 -31.09 22.28
CA LEU A 195 7.38 -29.66 22.11
C LEU A 195 8.59 -28.73 22.32
N VAL A 196 9.43 -29.07 23.28
CA VAL A 196 10.67 -28.32 23.60
C VAL A 196 11.64 -28.22 22.41
N SER A 197 11.66 -29.24 21.54
CA SER A 197 12.50 -29.24 20.32
C SER A 197 11.89 -28.39 19.22
N SER A 198 10.55 -28.37 19.13
CA SER A 198 9.81 -27.67 18.07
C SER A 198 9.74 -26.15 18.28
N ILE A 199 9.86 -25.65 19.53
CA ILE A 199 9.66 -24.21 19.83
C ILE A 199 10.68 -23.30 19.12
N ASN A 200 11.92 -23.75 18.97
CA ASN A 200 12.97 -22.97 18.31
C ASN A 200 12.64 -22.67 16.85
N LYS A 201 11.84 -23.50 16.21
CA LYS A 201 11.32 -23.33 14.86
C LYS A 201 9.97 -22.63 14.87
N ALA A 202 9.05 -23.05 15.74
CA ALA A 202 7.67 -22.56 15.76
C ALA A 202 7.56 -21.09 16.15
N LEU A 203 8.35 -20.62 17.10
CA LEU A 203 8.30 -19.23 17.54
C LEU A 203 8.72 -18.22 16.46
N PRO A 204 9.83 -18.41 15.72
CA PRO A 204 10.19 -17.53 14.58
C PRO A 204 9.21 -17.63 13.40
N GLU A 205 8.56 -18.79 13.16
CA GLU A 205 7.52 -18.89 12.14
C GLU A 205 6.28 -18.06 12.49
N GLY A 206 6.05 -17.80 13.78
CA GLY A 206 5.03 -16.90 14.27
C GLY A 206 3.64 -17.52 14.33
N PHE A 207 2.63 -16.69 14.14
CA PHE A 207 1.22 -17.07 14.22
C PHE A 207 0.37 -16.29 13.22
N LYS A 208 -0.81 -16.83 12.92
CA LYS A 208 -1.73 -16.28 11.92
C LYS A 208 -2.82 -15.44 12.57
N LEU A 209 -2.98 -14.22 12.06
CA LEU A 209 -4.10 -13.33 12.37
C LEU A 209 -4.97 -13.16 11.13
N THR A 210 -6.27 -12.97 11.33
CA THR A 210 -7.17 -12.44 10.30
C THR A 210 -7.54 -11.03 10.66
N TRP A 211 -7.69 -10.18 9.63
CA TRP A 211 -8.18 -8.83 9.85
C TRP A 211 -9.63 -8.68 9.40
N ARG A 212 -10.31 -7.71 10.01
CA ARG A 212 -11.66 -7.29 9.65
C ARG A 212 -11.59 -5.84 9.19
N THR A 213 -11.99 -5.60 7.99
CA THR A 213 -12.18 -4.24 7.47
C THR A 213 -13.44 -4.23 6.62
N PRO A 214 -14.13 -3.10 6.48
CA PRO A 214 -15.26 -2.96 5.57
C PRO A 214 -14.79 -2.92 4.10
N SER A 215 -13.98 -3.90 3.68
CA SER A 215 -13.18 -3.84 2.45
C SER A 215 -13.79 -4.55 1.24
N GLY A 216 -15.06 -4.96 1.29
CA GLY A 216 -15.70 -5.65 0.17
C GLY A 216 -15.65 -4.90 -1.16
N SER A 217 -15.56 -3.57 -1.12
CA SER A 217 -15.50 -2.72 -2.31
C SER A 217 -14.08 -2.59 -2.90
N CYS A 218 -13.02 -2.87 -2.14
CA CYS A 218 -11.64 -2.72 -2.60
C CYS A 218 -11.32 -3.65 -3.79
N GLN A 219 -11.86 -4.86 -3.77
CA GLN A 219 -11.66 -5.83 -4.83
C GLN A 219 -12.17 -5.32 -6.19
N PHE A 220 -13.26 -4.56 -6.20
CA PHE A 220 -13.79 -3.95 -7.42
C PHE A 220 -12.97 -2.75 -7.86
N CYS A 221 -12.43 -1.99 -6.91
CA CYS A 221 -11.57 -0.83 -7.17
C CYS A 221 -10.24 -1.24 -7.82
N GLU A 222 -9.60 -2.31 -7.32
CA GLU A 222 -8.32 -2.83 -7.82
C GLU A 222 -8.50 -3.94 -8.86
N ALA A 223 -9.71 -4.12 -9.43
CA ALA A 223 -9.95 -5.10 -10.47
C ALA A 223 -9.03 -4.87 -11.68
N PHE A 224 -8.77 -5.94 -12.40
CA PHE A 224 -7.92 -5.94 -13.59
C PHE A 224 -8.31 -4.82 -14.56
N ASN A 225 -7.36 -3.99 -14.97
CA ASN A 225 -7.53 -2.82 -15.84
C ASN A 225 -8.27 -1.60 -15.25
N SER A 226 -8.55 -1.55 -13.95
CA SER A 226 -9.22 -0.37 -13.38
C SER A 226 -8.28 0.80 -13.07
N ASN A 227 -6.96 0.54 -12.93
CA ASN A 227 -5.97 1.51 -12.44
C ASN A 227 -6.40 2.23 -11.14
N GLY A 228 -7.28 1.59 -10.36
CA GLY A 228 -7.78 2.10 -9.11
C GLY A 228 -6.91 1.69 -7.93
N PHE A 229 -6.88 2.54 -6.91
CA PHE A 229 -6.26 2.27 -5.62
C PHE A 229 -7.29 2.48 -4.52
N CYS A 230 -7.32 1.58 -3.56
CA CYS A 230 -8.25 1.68 -2.45
C CYS A 230 -7.81 2.75 -1.46
N GLY A 231 -8.77 3.48 -0.93
CA GLY A 231 -8.59 4.46 0.11
C GLY A 231 -9.72 4.42 1.15
N TYR A 232 -9.45 5.03 2.30
CA TYR A 232 -10.37 5.09 3.42
C TYR A 232 -10.37 6.48 4.05
N THR A 233 -11.52 6.94 4.50
CA THR A 233 -11.62 8.17 5.29
C THR A 233 -12.53 7.93 6.49
N ASN A 234 -12.01 8.28 7.66
CA ASN A 234 -12.78 8.33 8.89
C ASN A 234 -13.28 9.77 9.08
N SER A 235 -14.38 10.12 8.40
CA SER A 235 -15.06 11.37 8.73
C SER A 235 -16.10 11.07 9.80
N SER A 236 -16.22 11.94 10.79
CA SER A 236 -16.95 11.80 12.06
C SER A 236 -18.41 11.34 11.99
N SER A 237 -18.95 11.03 10.82
CA SER A 237 -20.31 10.55 10.61
C SER A 237 -20.45 9.27 9.77
N THR A 238 -19.43 8.88 8.99
CA THR A 238 -19.50 7.67 8.15
C THR A 238 -18.11 7.16 7.84
N GLU A 239 -17.87 5.86 8.12
CA GLU A 239 -16.70 5.14 7.63
C GLU A 239 -16.86 4.95 6.12
N ASN A 240 -16.11 5.67 5.31
CA ASN A 240 -16.26 5.63 3.87
C ASN A 240 -15.02 5.08 3.19
N PHE A 241 -15.19 3.92 2.58
CA PHE A 241 -14.31 3.43 1.54
C PHE A 241 -14.47 4.30 0.28
N PHE A 242 -13.39 4.54 -0.42
CA PHE A 242 -13.42 5.13 -1.75
C PHE A 242 -12.33 4.55 -2.65
N CYS A 243 -12.59 4.62 -3.94
CA CYS A 243 -11.66 4.23 -4.99
C CYS A 243 -10.98 5.48 -5.54
N ILE A 244 -9.65 5.50 -5.56
CA ILE A 244 -8.84 6.57 -6.15
C ILE A 244 -8.53 6.18 -7.58
N CYS A 245 -9.06 6.91 -8.52
CA CYS A 245 -8.91 6.68 -9.94
C CYS A 245 -8.13 7.83 -10.61
N PRO A 246 -7.63 7.66 -11.84
CA PRO A 246 -6.94 8.72 -12.56
C PRO A 246 -7.79 9.98 -12.76
N ASP A 247 -9.10 9.84 -12.86
CA ASP A 247 -10.07 10.92 -13.04
C ASP A 247 -10.64 11.48 -11.73
N GLY A 248 -10.31 10.85 -10.57
CA GLY A 248 -10.76 11.31 -9.26
C GLY A 248 -11.17 10.20 -8.30
N ARG A 249 -12.02 10.55 -7.32
CA ARG A 249 -12.52 9.60 -6.32
C ARG A 249 -13.90 9.06 -6.72
N HIS A 250 -14.02 7.74 -6.65
CA HIS A 250 -15.27 7.01 -6.89
C HIS A 250 -15.66 6.16 -5.69
N SER A 251 -16.93 5.82 -5.56
CA SER A 251 -17.44 5.08 -4.41
C SER A 251 -17.14 3.57 -4.46
N ILE A 252 -16.99 2.98 -5.64
CA ILE A 252 -16.89 1.52 -5.80
C ILE A 252 -15.71 1.11 -6.68
N SER A 253 -15.64 1.64 -7.92
CA SER A 253 -14.64 1.25 -8.92
C SER A 253 -14.32 2.42 -9.84
N CYS A 254 -13.17 2.35 -10.50
CA CYS A 254 -12.85 3.30 -11.56
C CYS A 254 -13.73 3.04 -12.78
N PRO A 255 -14.18 4.12 -13.47
CA PRO A 255 -14.78 3.95 -14.77
C PRO A 255 -13.78 3.19 -15.65
N GLN A 256 -14.22 2.10 -16.23
CA GLN A 256 -13.43 1.51 -17.30
C GLN A 256 -13.42 2.55 -18.41
N ASP A 257 -12.21 2.97 -18.81
CA ASP A 257 -12.08 3.65 -20.08
C ASP A 257 -12.65 2.69 -21.12
N VAL A 258 -13.94 2.81 -21.37
CA VAL A 258 -14.44 2.47 -22.67
C VAL A 258 -13.51 3.27 -23.55
N PHE A 259 -12.64 2.61 -24.32
CA PHE A 259 -12.00 3.22 -25.46
C PHE A 259 -13.16 3.74 -26.33
N VAL A 260 -13.70 4.86 -25.94
CA VAL A 260 -14.31 5.78 -26.86
C VAL A 260 -13.10 6.10 -27.74
N SER A 261 -13.00 5.37 -28.86
CA SER A 261 -12.29 5.88 -30.01
C SER A 261 -12.51 7.36 -29.93
N ALA A 262 -11.43 8.13 -29.73
CA ALA A 262 -11.53 9.56 -29.78
C ALA A 262 -12.11 9.88 -31.17
N SER A 263 -13.41 9.76 -31.32
CA SER A 263 -14.19 10.54 -32.23
C SER A 263 -13.86 11.92 -31.68
N PHE A 264 -12.91 12.54 -32.36
CA PHE A 264 -12.66 13.96 -32.27
C PHE A 264 -14.05 14.60 -32.41
N GLU A 265 -14.75 14.79 -31.33
CA GLU A 265 -15.77 15.82 -31.28
C GLU A 265 -14.99 17.11 -31.40
N LEU A 266 -14.67 17.45 -32.67
CA LEU A 266 -14.32 18.79 -33.01
C LEU A 266 -15.51 19.63 -32.54
N ASN A 267 -15.42 20.19 -31.33
CA ASN A 267 -16.35 21.20 -30.89
C ASN A 267 -16.49 22.17 -32.05
N SER A 268 -17.69 22.35 -32.57
CA SER A 268 -18.01 23.09 -33.79
C SER A 268 -17.38 24.51 -33.82
N VAL A 269 -17.00 25.04 -32.66
CA VAL A 269 -16.28 26.30 -32.48
C VAL A 269 -14.77 26.15 -32.74
N GLY A 270 -14.14 25.04 -32.40
CA GLY A 270 -12.70 24.83 -32.65
C GLY A 270 -12.39 24.48 -34.10
N SER A 271 -13.27 23.73 -34.78
CA SER A 271 -13.09 23.39 -36.20
C SER A 271 -13.24 24.58 -37.10
N GLY A 272 -14.18 25.49 -36.79
CA GLY A 272 -14.33 26.76 -37.54
C GLY A 272 -13.09 27.61 -37.48
N ALA A 273 -12.43 27.73 -36.33
CA ALA A 273 -11.21 28.55 -36.17
C ALA A 273 -10.01 27.99 -36.95
N ILE A 274 -9.85 26.66 -36.97
CA ILE A 274 -8.75 26.00 -37.72
C ILE A 274 -8.95 26.14 -39.24
N VAL A 275 -10.18 25.98 -39.73
CA VAL A 275 -10.50 26.13 -41.13
C VAL A 275 -10.31 27.61 -41.57
N LEU A 276 -10.77 28.57 -40.78
CA LEU A 276 -10.57 30.00 -41.06
C LEU A 276 -9.08 30.38 -41.06
N ALA A 277 -8.28 29.89 -40.12
CA ALA A 277 -6.85 30.11 -40.09
C ALA A 277 -6.16 29.53 -41.34
N GLY A 278 -6.54 28.31 -41.75
CA GLY A 278 -6.05 27.67 -42.97
C GLY A 278 -6.39 28.46 -44.24
N LEU A 279 -7.61 28.95 -44.37
CA LEU A 279 -8.06 29.76 -45.50
C LEU A 279 -7.32 31.10 -45.55
N MET A 280 -7.04 31.74 -44.41
CA MET A 280 -6.28 33.00 -44.36
C MET A 280 -4.82 32.79 -44.79
N ILE A 281 -4.19 31.68 -44.42
CA ILE A 281 -2.85 31.33 -44.85
C ILE A 281 -2.81 31.12 -46.39
N VAL A 282 -3.74 30.37 -46.94
CA VAL A 282 -3.83 30.13 -48.38
C VAL A 282 -4.07 31.45 -49.12
N ALA A 283 -4.97 32.30 -48.64
CA ALA A 283 -5.24 33.61 -49.26
C ALA A 283 -4.02 34.54 -49.23
N THR A 284 -3.28 34.57 -48.12
CA THR A 284 -2.04 35.38 -48.01
C THR A 284 -0.94 34.88 -48.94
N VAL A 285 -0.72 33.56 -49.03
CA VAL A 285 0.25 32.99 -49.98
C VAL A 285 -0.13 33.31 -51.43
N PHE A 286 -1.41 33.15 -51.77
CA PHE A 286 -1.93 33.45 -53.11
C PHE A 286 -1.74 34.94 -53.43
N TYR A 287 -2.03 35.84 -52.52
CA TYR A 287 -1.81 37.27 -52.67
C TYR A 287 -0.36 37.61 -52.96
N PHE A 288 0.58 37.02 -52.20
CA PHE A 288 2.01 37.29 -52.41
C PHE A 288 2.53 36.72 -53.74
N VAL A 289 2.04 35.55 -54.17
CA VAL A 289 2.38 34.96 -55.45
C VAL A 289 1.88 35.84 -56.61
N GLN A 290 0.62 36.32 -56.55
CA GLN A 290 0.05 37.22 -57.53
C GLN A 290 0.79 38.58 -57.58
N LYS A 291 1.13 39.14 -56.43
CA LYS A 291 1.89 40.39 -56.32
C LYS A 291 3.29 40.25 -56.94
N LYS A 292 3.97 39.12 -56.72
CA LYS A 292 5.25 38.80 -57.30
C LYS A 292 5.16 38.64 -58.81
N LYS A 293 4.11 37.99 -59.32
CA LYS A 293 3.84 37.81 -60.73
C LYS A 293 3.59 39.14 -61.46
N ASN A 294 2.79 40.02 -60.83
CA ASN A 294 2.51 41.36 -61.37
C ASN A 294 3.73 42.33 -61.34
N SER A 295 4.67 42.09 -60.40
CA SER A 295 5.92 42.84 -60.31
C SER A 295 6.93 42.49 -61.43
N LEU A 296 6.84 41.26 -61.96
CA LEU A 296 7.67 40.77 -63.05
C LEU A 296 7.18 41.20 -64.42
N TYR A 297 5.95 41.70 -64.56
CA TYR A 297 5.32 42.15 -65.79
C TYR A 297 5.21 43.70 -65.82
N LYS A 298 6.32 44.41 -65.63
CA LYS A 298 6.38 45.84 -66.04
C LYS A 298 6.80 45.94 -67.52
N PRO A 299 5.93 46.44 -68.38
CA PRO A 299 6.36 46.66 -69.79
C PRO A 299 7.46 47.71 -69.83
N VAL A 300 8.55 47.33 -70.50
CA VAL A 300 9.62 48.32 -70.87
C VAL A 300 9.05 49.28 -71.84
N SER A 301 8.85 50.56 -71.41
CA SER A 301 8.52 51.65 -72.28
C SER A 301 9.80 52.00 -73.11
N ARG A 302 9.77 51.67 -74.41
CA ARG A 302 10.75 52.24 -75.35
C ARG A 302 10.41 53.73 -75.63
N LYS A 303 11.35 54.57 -75.38
CA LYS A 303 11.46 55.86 -76.04
C LYS A 303 12.33 55.74 -77.28
#